data_7c58a500ca70a73bceeed1bf3f228ea8
#
_entry.id   7c58a500ca70a73bceeed1bf3f228ea8
#
_cell.length_a   1.000
_cell.length_b   1.000
_cell.length_c   1.000
_cell.angle_alpha   90.00
_cell.angle_beta   90.00
_cell.angle_gamma   90.00
#
_symmetry.space_group_name_H-M   'P 1'
#
loop_
_entity.id
_entity.type
_entity.pdbx_description
1 polymer ?
#
loop_
_entity_poly.entity_id
_entity_poly.type
_entity_poly.pdbx_seq_one_letter_code
_entity_poly.pdbx_strand_id
1 'polypeptide(L)'
;DQIEKLHQASMRILEDIGLAMMDGETLDIWQKAGAKVDRARQHVWLDRGLVMEAVAKAPASFTWRARNPERDVFIGENAIAFAPQGGVAYVTSLDQGRQRGTLADYENFLKLNHMLGVIHFAGEQLIAPHDVPASLRHLRRLPRAIALTDKALQEAAHGREITADAIHLARLVFGESSDPSTSVQRDSRPMRSR
;
A
#
# COMPACT_ATOMS: atom_id res chain seq x y z
N ASP A 1 18.12 -23.65 -5.40
CA ASP A 1 17.87 -22.30 -5.87
C ASP A 1 18.07 -21.30 -4.72
N GLN A 2 18.63 -20.10 -5.03
CA GLN A 2 18.90 -19.07 -4.00
C GLN A 2 17.61 -18.49 -3.41
N ILE A 3 16.56 -18.35 -4.22
CA ILE A 3 15.24 -17.88 -3.76
C ILE A 3 14.67 -18.85 -2.73
N GLU A 4 14.75 -20.16 -2.98
CA GLU A 4 14.29 -21.17 -2.04
C GLU A 4 15.06 -21.12 -0.71
N LYS A 5 16.38 -20.92 -0.76
CA LYS A 5 17.20 -20.77 0.46
C LYS A 5 16.77 -19.54 1.27
N LEU A 6 16.48 -18.42 0.61
CA LEU A 6 15.97 -17.21 1.27
C LEU A 6 14.59 -17.46 1.89
N HIS A 7 13.70 -18.14 1.17
CA HIS A 7 12.38 -18.50 1.67
C HIS A 7 12.49 -19.37 2.93
N GLN A 8 13.29 -20.44 2.88
CA GLN A 8 13.50 -21.33 4.03
C GLN A 8 14.14 -20.59 5.22
N ALA A 9 15.08 -19.68 4.98
CA ALA A 9 15.67 -18.86 6.04
C ALA A 9 14.61 -17.92 6.67
N SER A 10 13.74 -17.30 5.87
CA SER A 10 12.64 -16.46 6.36
C SER A 10 11.65 -17.24 7.22
N MET A 11 11.26 -18.44 6.78
CA MET A 11 10.39 -19.31 7.58
C MET A 11 11.05 -19.70 8.91
N ARG A 12 12.31 -20.07 8.92
CA ARG A 12 13.04 -20.37 10.17
C ARG A 12 13.12 -19.16 11.11
N ILE A 13 13.27 -17.95 10.59
CA ILE A 13 13.23 -16.76 11.43
C ILE A 13 11.87 -16.62 12.11
N LEU A 14 10.77 -16.83 11.39
CA LEU A 14 9.42 -16.73 11.93
C LEU A 14 9.12 -17.83 12.95
N GLU A 15 9.63 -19.07 12.73
CA GLU A 15 9.41 -20.23 13.58
C GLU A 15 10.31 -20.24 14.83
N ASP A 16 11.61 -20.02 14.64
CA ASP A 16 12.63 -20.23 15.70
C ASP A 16 12.85 -18.93 16.52
N ILE A 17 12.92 -17.78 15.84
CA ILE A 17 13.16 -16.48 16.47
C ILE A 17 11.85 -15.80 16.81
N GLY A 18 10.89 -15.73 15.88
CA GLY A 18 9.62 -15.04 16.04
C GLY A 18 9.73 -13.52 15.90
N LEU A 19 8.68 -12.83 16.31
CA LEU A 19 8.52 -11.38 16.16
C LEU A 19 8.05 -10.74 17.48
N ALA A 20 8.60 -9.58 17.83
CA ALA A 20 8.09 -8.77 18.91
C ALA A 20 6.83 -8.00 18.43
N MET A 21 5.72 -8.14 19.16
CA MET A 21 4.43 -7.49 18.88
C MET A 21 4.04 -6.64 20.07
N MET A 22 4.26 -5.33 19.97
CA MET A 22 4.10 -4.37 21.08
C MET A 22 2.64 -3.98 21.37
N ASP A 23 1.69 -4.54 20.62
CA ASP A 23 0.27 -4.23 20.74
C ASP A 23 -0.54 -5.44 21.23
N GLY A 24 -1.39 -5.23 22.25
CA GLY A 24 -2.18 -6.30 22.87
C GLY A 24 -3.26 -6.87 21.94
N GLU A 25 -3.91 -6.04 21.13
CA GLU A 25 -4.91 -6.47 20.15
C GLU A 25 -4.28 -7.39 19.10
N THR A 26 -3.07 -7.04 18.66
CA THR A 26 -2.29 -7.86 17.70
C THR A 26 -1.94 -9.23 18.29
N LEU A 27 -1.56 -9.29 19.57
CA LEU A 27 -1.30 -10.56 20.27
C LEU A 27 -2.56 -11.44 20.35
N ASP A 28 -3.74 -10.83 20.58
CA ASP A 28 -5.01 -11.56 20.57
C ASP A 28 -5.36 -12.13 19.21
N ILE A 29 -5.14 -11.36 18.14
CA ILE A 29 -5.36 -11.81 16.76
C ILE A 29 -4.48 -13.02 16.46
N TRP A 30 -3.19 -12.95 16.75
CA TRP A 30 -2.27 -14.05 16.51
C TRP A 30 -2.59 -15.30 17.33
N GLN A 31 -2.95 -15.13 18.60
CA GLN A 31 -3.36 -16.25 19.45
C GLN A 31 -4.62 -16.94 18.93
N LYS A 32 -5.62 -16.18 18.50
CA LYS A 32 -6.84 -16.70 17.85
C LYS A 32 -6.55 -17.40 16.52
N ALA A 33 -5.55 -16.95 15.79
CA ALA A 33 -5.10 -17.58 14.54
C ALA A 33 -4.31 -18.87 14.77
N GLY A 34 -3.98 -19.23 16.02
CA GLY A 34 -3.25 -20.47 16.36
C GLY A 34 -1.73 -20.30 16.49
N ALA A 35 -1.22 -19.06 16.44
CA ALA A 35 0.19 -18.81 16.67
C ALA A 35 0.58 -19.00 18.15
N LYS A 36 1.85 -19.36 18.40
CA LYS A 36 2.42 -19.40 19.75
C LYS A 36 2.69 -17.97 20.21
N VAL A 37 2.08 -17.54 21.34
CA VAL A 37 2.18 -16.20 21.89
C VAL A 37 2.70 -16.21 23.32
N ASP A 38 3.74 -15.42 23.58
CA ASP A 38 4.20 -15.08 24.95
C ASP A 38 3.83 -13.63 25.24
N ARG A 39 2.75 -13.42 26.02
CA ARG A 39 2.25 -12.09 26.35
C ARG A 39 3.18 -11.30 27.25
N ALA A 40 3.91 -11.98 28.14
CA ALA A 40 4.83 -11.31 29.06
C ALA A 40 6.03 -10.71 28.31
N ARG A 41 6.49 -11.40 27.26
CA ARG A 41 7.57 -10.93 26.39
C ARG A 41 7.07 -10.15 25.17
N GLN A 42 5.74 -10.03 24.98
CA GLN A 42 5.16 -9.45 23.77
C GLN A 42 5.70 -10.08 22.50
N HIS A 43 5.75 -11.41 22.47
CA HIS A 43 6.43 -12.16 21.42
C HIS A 43 5.54 -13.23 20.78
N VAL A 44 5.67 -13.41 19.47
CA VAL A 44 4.88 -14.33 18.66
C VAL A 44 5.80 -15.18 17.81
N TRP A 45 5.59 -16.49 17.77
CA TRP A 45 6.24 -17.41 16.82
C TRP A 45 5.19 -17.90 15.84
N LEU A 46 5.53 -17.86 14.56
CA LEU A 46 4.64 -18.19 13.46
C LEU A 46 5.11 -19.50 12.81
N ASP A 47 4.33 -20.54 12.99
CA ASP A 47 4.52 -21.80 12.26
C ASP A 47 4.39 -21.58 10.75
N ARG A 48 5.25 -22.24 9.95
CA ARG A 48 5.23 -22.09 8.49
C ARG A 48 3.92 -22.53 7.85
N GLY A 49 3.24 -23.51 8.41
CA GLY A 49 1.93 -23.95 7.95
C GLY A 49 0.91 -22.85 8.07
N LEU A 50 0.86 -22.17 9.23
CA LEU A 50 0.01 -21.01 9.46
C LEU A 50 0.31 -19.88 8.48
N VAL A 51 1.58 -19.57 8.26
CA VAL A 51 2.00 -18.51 7.33
C VAL A 51 1.57 -18.86 5.90
N MET A 52 1.86 -20.07 5.44
CA MET A 52 1.54 -20.51 4.07
C MET A 52 0.03 -20.62 3.84
N GLU A 53 -0.75 -21.03 4.85
CA GLU A 53 -2.22 -21.02 4.77
C GLU A 53 -2.75 -19.59 4.62
N ALA A 54 -2.19 -18.63 5.36
CA ALA A 54 -2.57 -17.22 5.24
C ALA A 54 -2.20 -16.65 3.86
N VAL A 55 -1.01 -16.95 3.35
CA VAL A 55 -0.54 -16.56 2.01
C VAL A 55 -1.44 -17.14 0.92
N ALA A 56 -1.86 -18.40 1.04
CA ALA A 56 -2.74 -19.06 0.07
C ALA A 56 -4.14 -18.42 -0.03
N LYS A 57 -4.56 -17.64 0.98
CA LYS A 57 -5.83 -16.89 0.94
C LYS A 57 -5.74 -15.61 0.09
N ALA A 58 -4.52 -15.11 -0.17
CA ALA A 58 -4.34 -13.95 -1.02
C ALA A 58 -4.64 -14.30 -2.50
N PRO A 59 -5.31 -13.41 -3.26
CA PRO A 59 -5.55 -13.65 -4.68
C PRO A 59 -4.21 -13.64 -5.44
N ALA A 60 -4.05 -14.58 -6.39
CA ALA A 60 -2.86 -14.63 -7.25
C ALA A 60 -2.79 -13.45 -8.22
N SER A 61 -3.93 -12.89 -8.58
CA SER A 61 -4.04 -11.70 -9.44
C SER A 61 -5.29 -10.89 -9.07
N PHE A 62 -5.23 -9.60 -9.34
CA PHE A 62 -6.36 -8.68 -9.18
C PHE A 62 -6.18 -7.44 -10.04
N THR A 63 -7.28 -6.71 -10.28
CA THR A 63 -7.25 -5.41 -10.94
C THR A 63 -7.37 -4.31 -9.90
N TRP A 64 -6.37 -3.43 -9.86
CA TRP A 64 -6.43 -2.21 -9.05
C TRP A 64 -7.16 -1.13 -9.84
N ARG A 65 -8.34 -0.76 -9.36
CA ARG A 65 -9.21 0.18 -10.05
C ARG A 65 -8.70 1.61 -9.98
N ALA A 66 -8.70 2.26 -11.13
CA ALA A 66 -8.49 3.71 -11.26
C ALA A 66 -9.84 4.44 -11.41
N ARG A 67 -9.86 5.78 -11.28
CA ARG A 67 -11.05 6.56 -11.62
C ARG A 67 -11.40 6.48 -13.10
N ASN A 68 -10.38 6.46 -13.94
CA ASN A 68 -10.52 6.18 -15.36
C ASN A 68 -10.27 4.69 -15.58
N PRO A 69 -11.27 3.91 -16.01
CA PRO A 69 -11.10 2.46 -16.22
C PRO A 69 -10.01 2.10 -17.23
N GLU A 70 -9.66 3.00 -18.16
CA GLU A 70 -8.54 2.80 -19.08
C GLU A 70 -7.17 2.79 -18.39
N ARG A 71 -7.12 3.28 -17.15
CA ARG A 71 -5.93 3.32 -16.30
C ARG A 71 -5.97 2.31 -15.16
N ASP A 72 -6.89 1.35 -15.22
CA ASP A 72 -6.89 0.21 -14.30
C ASP A 72 -5.57 -0.55 -14.42
N VAL A 73 -5.04 -1.01 -13.29
CA VAL A 73 -3.74 -1.68 -13.23
C VAL A 73 -3.93 -3.14 -12.85
N PHE A 74 -3.57 -4.04 -13.75
CA PHE A 74 -3.56 -5.47 -13.46
C PHE A 74 -2.30 -5.82 -12.65
N ILE A 75 -2.50 -6.53 -11.55
CA ILE A 75 -1.44 -7.02 -10.65
C ILE A 75 -1.51 -8.54 -10.62
N GLY A 76 -0.40 -9.19 -10.90
CA GLY A 76 -0.28 -10.64 -10.85
C GLY A 76 0.42 -11.22 -12.08
N GLU A 77 0.67 -12.52 -12.07
CA GLU A 77 1.36 -13.24 -13.13
C GLU A 77 2.72 -12.61 -13.48
N ASN A 78 2.95 -12.30 -14.76
CA ASN A 78 4.16 -11.64 -15.26
C ASN A 78 3.96 -10.13 -15.53
N ALA A 79 2.86 -9.54 -15.04
CA ALA A 79 2.61 -8.13 -15.22
C ALA A 79 3.60 -7.28 -14.41
N ILE A 80 4.09 -6.21 -15.03
CA ILE A 80 4.95 -5.23 -14.37
C ILE A 80 4.19 -3.92 -14.27
N ALA A 81 4.01 -3.42 -13.05
CA ALA A 81 3.41 -2.13 -12.80
C ALA A 81 4.41 -1.22 -12.07
N PHE A 82 4.58 0.00 -12.58
CA PHE A 82 5.48 0.97 -11.99
C PHE A 82 4.71 1.94 -11.10
N ALA A 83 5.19 2.09 -9.87
CA ALA A 83 4.74 3.10 -8.92
C ALA A 83 5.86 4.10 -8.66
N PRO A 84 5.57 5.36 -8.35
CA PRO A 84 6.58 6.30 -7.93
C PRO A 84 7.09 5.97 -6.52
N GLN A 85 8.30 6.43 -6.20
CA GLN A 85 8.84 6.31 -4.85
C GLN A 85 8.01 7.15 -3.86
N GLY A 86 7.60 6.53 -2.77
CA GLY A 86 6.90 7.19 -1.66
C GLY A 86 7.82 7.55 -0.49
N GLY A 87 7.30 8.40 0.42
CA GLY A 87 7.97 8.72 1.68
C GLY A 87 9.13 9.71 1.59
N VAL A 88 9.28 10.43 0.48
CA VAL A 88 10.35 11.39 0.26
C VAL A 88 10.12 12.67 1.07
N ALA A 89 11.14 13.10 1.83
CA ALA A 89 11.05 14.27 2.71
C ALA A 89 11.63 15.56 2.07
N TYR A 90 12.46 15.42 1.04
CA TYR A 90 13.19 16.51 0.43
C TYR A 90 13.00 16.54 -1.08
N VAL A 91 13.03 17.74 -1.63
CA VAL A 91 13.12 18.03 -3.07
C VAL A 91 14.46 18.67 -3.37
N THR A 92 14.96 18.49 -4.59
CA THR A 92 16.14 19.19 -5.10
C THR A 92 15.80 19.84 -6.41
N SER A 93 16.04 21.14 -6.52
CA SER A 93 15.93 21.91 -7.75
C SER A 93 17.29 22.51 -8.14
N LEU A 94 17.44 22.88 -9.42
CA LEU A 94 18.68 23.52 -9.89
C LEU A 94 18.87 24.91 -9.25
N ASP A 95 17.77 25.64 -9.04
CA ASP A 95 17.83 27.03 -8.57
C ASP A 95 18.00 27.13 -7.04
N GLN A 96 17.37 26.23 -6.28
CA GLN A 96 17.28 26.35 -4.82
C GLN A 96 18.01 25.24 -4.07
N GLY A 97 18.59 24.27 -4.79
CA GLY A 97 19.25 23.13 -4.19
C GLY A 97 18.26 22.20 -3.44
N ARG A 98 18.76 21.57 -2.38
CA ARG A 98 17.98 20.62 -1.56
C ARG A 98 17.21 21.34 -0.46
N GLN A 99 15.89 21.16 -0.42
CA GLN A 99 15.00 21.74 0.58
C GLN A 99 13.91 20.76 1.00
N ARG A 100 13.24 21.06 2.11
CA ARG A 100 12.07 20.27 2.55
C ARG A 100 10.93 20.45 1.58
N GLY A 101 10.24 19.34 1.27
CA GLY A 101 9.09 19.37 0.38
C GLY A 101 7.92 20.15 0.94
N THR A 102 7.18 20.77 0.03
CA THR A 102 5.93 21.51 0.31
C THR A 102 4.72 20.84 -0.32
N LEU A 103 3.52 21.31 0.00
CA LEU A 103 2.31 20.85 -0.63
C LEU A 103 2.28 21.20 -2.14
N ALA A 104 2.85 22.35 -2.50
CA ALA A 104 3.02 22.75 -3.90
C ALA A 104 3.94 21.81 -4.67
N ASP A 105 5.04 21.37 -4.06
CA ASP A 105 5.92 20.34 -4.64
C ASP A 105 5.17 19.03 -4.86
N TYR A 106 4.38 18.60 -3.87
CA TYR A 106 3.54 17.40 -3.99
C TYR A 106 2.59 17.51 -5.20
N GLU A 107 1.90 18.63 -5.36
CA GLU A 107 1.01 18.87 -6.51
C GLU A 107 1.76 18.86 -7.86
N ASN A 108 2.96 19.43 -7.91
CA ASN A 108 3.79 19.42 -9.12
C ASN A 108 4.26 18.00 -9.47
N PHE A 109 4.66 17.19 -8.48
CA PHE A 109 5.00 15.80 -8.70
C PHE A 109 3.80 14.94 -9.12
N LEU A 110 2.60 15.23 -8.61
CA LEU A 110 1.36 14.58 -9.09
C LEU A 110 1.10 14.87 -10.57
N LYS A 111 1.21 16.13 -10.99
CA LYS A 111 1.03 16.54 -12.40
C LYS A 111 2.07 15.86 -13.29
N LEU A 112 3.34 15.86 -12.85
CA LEU A 112 4.42 15.15 -13.56
C LEU A 112 4.14 13.66 -13.67
N ASN A 113 3.77 13.02 -12.56
CA ASN A 113 3.40 11.61 -12.54
C ASN A 113 2.22 11.32 -13.49
N HIS A 114 1.19 12.15 -13.49
CA HIS A 114 0.04 12.01 -14.38
C HIS A 114 0.46 12.01 -15.85
N MET A 115 1.40 12.88 -16.24
CA MET A 115 1.90 13.01 -17.61
C MET A 115 2.80 11.84 -18.04
N LEU A 116 3.46 11.15 -17.12
CA LEU A 116 4.38 10.05 -17.43
C LEU A 116 3.61 8.74 -17.64
N GLY A 117 3.42 8.33 -18.90
CA GLY A 117 2.67 7.13 -19.27
C GLY A 117 3.25 5.82 -18.70
N VAL A 118 4.56 5.77 -18.43
CA VAL A 118 5.24 4.59 -17.87
C VAL A 118 4.90 4.35 -16.38
N ILE A 119 4.44 5.35 -15.65
CA ILE A 119 4.05 5.24 -14.25
C ILE A 119 2.56 4.97 -14.17
N HIS A 120 2.16 3.86 -13.57
CA HIS A 120 0.78 3.38 -13.53
C HIS A 120 0.00 3.92 -12.33
N PHE A 121 0.66 4.13 -11.20
CA PHE A 121 0.03 4.57 -9.96
C PHE A 121 0.23 6.06 -9.68
N ALA A 122 -0.76 6.69 -9.10
CA ALA A 122 -0.56 7.94 -8.39
C ALA A 122 0.02 7.61 -7.02
N GLY A 123 1.23 8.07 -6.76
CA GLY A 123 1.95 7.75 -5.53
C GLY A 123 1.32 8.39 -4.31
N GLU A 124 1.33 7.64 -3.24
CA GLU A 124 0.82 8.00 -1.94
C GLU A 124 1.52 9.24 -1.35
N GLN A 125 2.79 9.12 -1.10
CA GLN A 125 3.61 10.18 -0.48
C GLN A 125 4.74 10.59 -1.39
N LEU A 126 4.44 11.06 -2.59
CA LEU A 126 5.47 11.55 -3.51
C LEU A 126 6.46 12.49 -2.81
N ILE A 127 5.91 13.39 -2.01
CA ILE A 127 6.65 14.30 -1.13
C ILE A 127 5.88 14.46 0.18
N ALA A 128 6.59 14.46 1.31
CA ALA A 128 6.01 14.84 2.59
C ALA A 128 5.94 16.38 2.68
N PRO A 129 4.73 16.98 2.70
CA PRO A 129 4.58 18.43 2.80
C PRO A 129 4.90 18.91 4.22
N HIS A 130 6.05 19.55 4.41
CA HIS A 130 6.49 20.03 5.72
C HIS A 130 5.83 21.35 6.13
N ASP A 131 5.20 22.05 5.20
CA ASP A 131 4.34 23.23 5.40
C ASP A 131 2.94 22.86 5.90
N VAL A 132 2.63 21.57 6.00
CA VAL A 132 1.37 21.03 6.56
C VAL A 132 1.65 20.26 7.85
N PRO A 133 0.88 20.49 8.94
CA PRO A 133 0.98 19.68 10.16
C PRO A 133 0.86 18.19 9.87
N ALA A 134 1.69 17.36 10.50
CA ALA A 134 1.81 15.93 10.21
C ALA A 134 0.45 15.19 10.28
N SER A 135 -0.38 15.53 11.27
CA SER A 135 -1.72 14.95 11.47
C SER A 135 -2.72 15.29 10.36
N LEU A 136 -2.49 16.34 9.59
CA LEU A 136 -3.40 16.80 8.53
C LEU A 136 -2.88 16.51 7.11
N ARG A 137 -1.69 15.95 6.97
CA ARG A 137 -1.05 15.74 5.66
C ARG A 137 -1.88 14.87 4.73
N HIS A 138 -2.42 13.77 5.23
CA HIS A 138 -3.27 12.87 4.44
C HIS A 138 -4.54 13.56 3.94
N LEU A 139 -5.20 14.35 4.79
CA LEU A 139 -6.40 15.12 4.41
C LEU A 139 -6.11 16.24 3.40
N ARG A 140 -4.86 16.69 3.30
CA ARG A 140 -4.46 17.69 2.31
C ARG A 140 -3.96 17.07 1.02
N ARG A 141 -3.27 15.93 1.08
CA ARG A 141 -2.70 15.23 -0.09
C ARG A 141 -3.74 14.47 -0.89
N LEU A 142 -4.57 13.64 -0.23
CA LEU A 142 -5.47 12.72 -0.90
C LEU A 142 -6.50 13.43 -1.80
N PRO A 143 -7.21 14.51 -1.37
CA PRO A 143 -8.09 15.26 -2.27
C PRO A 143 -7.38 15.86 -3.48
N ARG A 144 -6.10 16.22 -3.34
CA ARG A 144 -5.29 16.72 -4.46
C ARG A 144 -4.91 15.63 -5.43
N ALA A 145 -4.55 14.45 -4.92
CA ALA A 145 -4.32 13.29 -5.78
C ALA A 145 -5.57 12.94 -6.57
N ILE A 146 -6.72 12.92 -5.91
CA ILE A 146 -8.02 12.70 -6.56
C ILE A 146 -8.31 13.77 -7.64
N ALA A 147 -8.01 15.03 -7.38
CA ALA A 147 -8.30 16.11 -8.32
C ALA A 147 -7.33 16.19 -9.50
N LEU A 148 -6.04 15.87 -9.29
CA LEU A 148 -4.96 16.13 -10.25
C LEU A 148 -4.59 14.93 -11.12
N THR A 149 -5.07 13.72 -10.80
CA THR A 149 -4.81 12.54 -11.62
C THR A 149 -6.00 11.57 -11.62
N ASP A 150 -6.18 10.84 -12.69
CA ASP A 150 -7.18 9.79 -12.87
C ASP A 150 -6.56 8.37 -12.78
N LYS A 151 -5.26 8.28 -12.48
CA LYS A 151 -4.55 7.01 -12.27
C LYS A 151 -5.03 6.30 -11.02
N ALA A 152 -4.69 5.01 -10.90
CA ALA A 152 -4.92 4.22 -9.71
C ALA A 152 -4.23 4.88 -8.49
N LEU A 153 -5.01 5.14 -7.44
CA LEU A 153 -4.51 5.77 -6.22
C LEU A 153 -3.89 4.72 -5.31
N GLN A 154 -2.72 5.04 -4.79
CA GLN A 154 -2.06 4.26 -3.76
C GLN A 154 -1.91 5.13 -2.52
N GLU A 155 -2.53 4.73 -1.41
CA GLU A 155 -2.42 5.43 -0.12
C GLU A 155 -1.97 4.45 0.96
N ALA A 156 -1.12 4.87 1.90
CA ALA A 156 -0.66 4.02 2.98
C ALA A 156 -1.63 4.02 4.17
N ALA A 157 -1.76 2.86 4.76
CA ALA A 157 -2.49 2.65 6.00
C ALA A 157 -1.58 2.98 7.21
N HIS A 158 -1.48 4.26 7.56
CA HIS A 158 -0.70 4.73 8.70
C HIS A 158 -1.55 4.86 9.97
N GLY A 159 -2.09 3.74 10.43
CA GLY A 159 -2.95 3.68 11.62
C GLY A 159 -4.44 3.86 11.30
N ARG A 160 -5.26 3.63 12.34
CA ARG A 160 -6.72 3.49 12.21
C ARG A 160 -7.40 4.74 11.66
N GLU A 161 -7.05 5.92 12.17
CA GLU A 161 -7.70 7.18 11.79
C GLU A 161 -7.41 7.55 10.34
N ILE A 162 -6.12 7.55 9.94
CA ILE A 162 -5.71 7.89 8.56
C ILE A 162 -6.33 6.91 7.56
N THR A 163 -6.36 5.62 7.92
CA THR A 163 -6.99 4.59 7.07
C THR A 163 -8.50 4.81 6.95
N ALA A 164 -9.20 5.17 8.05
CA ALA A 164 -10.62 5.46 8.02
C ALA A 164 -10.94 6.67 7.14
N ASP A 165 -10.14 7.74 7.23
CA ASP A 165 -10.28 8.92 6.39
C ASP A 165 -10.05 8.61 4.91
N ALA A 166 -9.02 7.80 4.60
CA ALA A 166 -8.73 7.37 3.23
C ALA A 166 -9.88 6.53 2.64
N ILE A 167 -10.45 5.60 3.41
CA ILE A 167 -11.62 4.80 3.02
C ILE A 167 -12.83 5.70 2.80
N HIS A 168 -13.08 6.66 3.68
CA HIS A 168 -14.18 7.60 3.55
C HIS A 168 -14.07 8.43 2.26
N LEU A 169 -12.90 9.00 1.99
CA LEU A 169 -12.64 9.75 0.76
C LEU A 169 -12.77 8.86 -0.49
N ALA A 170 -12.29 7.62 -0.44
CA ALA A 170 -12.46 6.67 -1.54
C ALA A 170 -13.94 6.39 -1.82
N ARG A 171 -14.76 6.19 -0.79
CA ARG A 171 -16.23 6.02 -0.94
C ARG A 171 -16.91 7.23 -1.58
N LEU A 172 -16.51 8.44 -1.24
CA LEU A 172 -17.03 9.65 -1.89
C LEU A 172 -16.69 9.71 -3.38
N VAL A 173 -15.53 9.19 -3.78
CA VAL A 173 -15.05 9.22 -5.16
C VAL A 173 -15.64 8.11 -6.02
N PHE A 174 -15.70 6.89 -5.47
CA PHE A 174 -16.13 5.68 -6.20
C PHE A 174 -17.59 5.29 -5.95
N GLY A 175 -18.28 5.99 -5.02
CA GLY A 175 -19.65 5.71 -4.59
C GLY A 175 -19.72 4.80 -3.35
N GLU A 176 -20.83 4.90 -2.59
CA GLU A 176 -21.04 4.17 -1.33
C GLU A 176 -21.12 2.64 -1.49
N SER A 177 -21.44 2.15 -2.67
CA SER A 177 -21.48 0.71 -2.99
C SER A 177 -20.08 0.08 -3.18
N SER A 178 -19.04 0.87 -3.20
CA SER A 178 -17.67 0.37 -3.25
C SER A 178 -17.23 -0.09 -1.87
N ASP A 179 -17.47 -1.37 -1.56
CA ASP A 179 -16.74 -2.08 -0.53
C ASP A 179 -15.24 -1.86 -0.80
N PRO A 180 -14.42 -1.46 0.20
CA PRO A 180 -12.97 -1.37 0.02
C PRO A 180 -12.34 -2.65 -0.52
N SER A 181 -12.98 -3.81 -0.31
CA SER A 181 -12.62 -5.07 -0.95
C SER A 181 -12.97 -5.11 -2.45
N THR A 182 -13.85 -4.25 -2.95
CA THR A 182 -14.25 -4.19 -4.37
C THR A 182 -13.37 -3.27 -5.22
N SER A 183 -12.53 -2.42 -4.61
CA SER A 183 -11.44 -1.79 -5.35
C SER A 183 -10.41 -2.84 -5.83
N VAL A 184 -10.44 -4.03 -5.23
CA VAL A 184 -9.71 -5.24 -5.62
C VAL A 184 -10.70 -6.27 -6.14
N GLN A 185 -11.15 -6.13 -7.37
CA GLN A 185 -12.05 -7.12 -7.97
C GLN A 185 -11.24 -8.35 -8.40
N ARG A 186 -11.57 -9.52 -7.87
CA ARG A 186 -11.08 -10.81 -8.39
C ARG A 186 -11.50 -10.91 -9.84
N ASP A 187 -10.54 -10.95 -10.75
CA ASP A 187 -10.83 -11.11 -12.17
C ASP A 187 -11.23 -12.58 -12.40
N SER A 188 -12.51 -12.82 -12.59
CA SER A 188 -13.07 -14.15 -12.95
C SER A 188 -13.12 -14.36 -14.47
N ARG A 189 -12.45 -13.52 -15.27
CA ARG A 189 -12.46 -13.69 -16.73
C ARG A 189 -11.42 -14.72 -17.15
N PRO A 190 -11.83 -15.77 -17.91
CA PRO A 190 -10.87 -16.68 -18.51
C PRO A 190 -10.02 -15.91 -19.52
N MET A 191 -8.70 -16.14 -19.51
CA MET A 191 -7.77 -15.61 -20.48
C MET A 191 -8.27 -15.86 -21.91
N ARG A 192 -8.37 -14.81 -22.71
CA ARG A 192 -8.42 -14.97 -24.15
C ARG A 192 -6.99 -15.31 -24.61
N SER A 193 -6.80 -16.55 -25.05
CA SER A 193 -5.60 -16.99 -25.77
C SER A 193 -5.38 -16.08 -26.98
N ARG A 194 -4.21 -15.46 -27.05
CA ARG A 194 -3.62 -14.98 -28.31
C ARG A 194 -2.43 -15.83 -28.64
#